data_7249789f2696686cfa3c40e0aaffa338
#
_entry.id   7249789f2696686cfa3c40e0aaffa338
#
_cell.length_a   1.000
_cell.length_b   1.000
_cell.length_c   1.000
_cell.angle_alpha   90.00
_cell.angle_beta   90.00
_cell.angle_gamma   90.00
#
_symmetry.space_group_name_H-M   'P 1'
#
loop_
_entity.id
_entity.type
_entity.pdbx_description
1 polymer ?
#
loop_
_entity_poly.entity_id
_entity_poly.type
_entity_poly.pdbx_seq_one_letter_code
_entity_poly.pdbx_strand_id
1 'polypeptide(L)'
;MCIRDRLPTVREVLDAANLVLILENVGDHTNVGAAFRAAAGLGADAVLVSPGGADPLYRRSVRVSMGTVFQVPWTRITDWESAVADLHAARFDIAALALSDDAVTLDAYVANRPERVAIVMGSEGDGLSRTALDHADTVVTIPMSGGVDSLNVASAAAVALWALTSP
;
A
#
# COMPACT_ATOMS: atom_id res chain seq x y z
N MET A 1 25.05 7.98 -15.86
CA MET A 1 24.05 8.02 -14.77
C MET A 1 22.69 8.16 -15.41
N CYS A 2 21.91 7.10 -15.49
CA CYS A 2 20.54 7.21 -16.00
C CYS A 2 19.70 7.88 -14.95
N ILE A 3 19.54 9.17 -15.03
CA ILE A 3 18.52 9.89 -14.29
C ILE A 3 17.20 9.41 -14.88
N ARG A 4 16.34 8.80 -14.09
CA ARG A 4 14.96 8.57 -14.49
C ARG A 4 14.28 9.94 -14.49
N ASP A 5 14.29 10.60 -15.63
CA ASP A 5 13.66 11.91 -15.81
C ASP A 5 12.13 11.84 -15.66
N ARG A 6 11.56 10.64 -15.51
CA ARG A 6 10.13 10.39 -15.36
C ARG A 6 9.89 9.14 -14.50
N LEU A 7 8.94 9.25 -13.58
CA LEU A 7 8.39 8.07 -12.89
C LEU A 7 7.69 7.16 -13.92
N PRO A 8 7.71 5.82 -13.72
CA PRO A 8 6.94 4.91 -14.56
C PRO A 8 5.44 5.19 -14.43
N THR A 9 4.67 4.77 -15.39
CA THR A 9 3.20 4.76 -15.30
C THR A 9 2.74 3.68 -14.33
N VAL A 10 1.49 3.76 -13.86
CA VAL A 10 0.89 2.72 -13.01
C VAL A 10 0.96 1.36 -13.73
N ARG A 11 0.59 1.28 -15.00
CA ARG A 11 0.65 0.04 -15.80
C ARG A 11 2.05 -0.56 -15.85
N GLU A 12 3.06 0.26 -16.13
CA GLU A 12 4.46 -0.20 -16.16
C GLU A 12 4.91 -0.79 -14.83
N VAL A 13 4.40 -0.27 -13.71
CA VAL A 13 4.71 -0.78 -12.36
C VAL A 13 3.95 -2.07 -12.07
N LEU A 14 2.72 -2.21 -12.57
CA LEU A 14 1.86 -3.37 -12.33
C LEU A 14 2.22 -4.60 -13.18
N ASP A 15 2.88 -4.44 -14.32
CA ASP A 15 3.10 -5.50 -15.30
C ASP A 15 3.70 -6.78 -14.71
N ALA A 16 4.70 -6.64 -13.83
CA ALA A 16 5.40 -7.77 -13.20
C ALA A 16 5.03 -7.96 -11.71
N ALA A 17 4.08 -7.18 -11.19
CA ALA A 17 3.73 -7.20 -9.77
C ALA A 17 2.58 -8.17 -9.49
N ASN A 18 2.62 -8.85 -8.36
CA ASN A 18 1.53 -9.65 -7.79
C ASN A 18 1.05 -9.08 -6.44
N LEU A 19 1.95 -8.42 -5.71
CA LEU A 19 1.63 -7.78 -4.44
C LEU A 19 2.04 -6.31 -4.48
N VAL A 20 1.07 -5.42 -4.39
CA VAL A 20 1.26 -3.96 -4.44
C VAL A 20 0.81 -3.33 -3.13
N LEU A 21 1.63 -2.43 -2.58
CA LEU A 21 1.26 -1.59 -1.46
C LEU A 21 0.82 -0.22 -1.98
N ILE A 22 -0.36 0.25 -1.61
CA ILE A 22 -0.86 1.59 -1.95
C ILE A 22 -0.90 2.44 -0.69
N LEU A 23 -0.17 3.55 -0.68
CA LEU A 23 -0.14 4.53 0.41
C LEU A 23 -1.06 5.69 0.06
N GLU A 24 -2.24 5.73 0.69
CA GLU A 24 -3.21 6.78 0.46
C GLU A 24 -3.08 7.89 1.48
N ASN A 25 -2.75 9.10 1.01
CA ASN A 25 -2.66 10.32 1.81
C ASN A 25 -1.75 10.22 3.05
N VAL A 26 -0.78 9.31 3.03
CA VAL A 26 0.21 9.18 4.10
C VAL A 26 1.14 10.39 4.05
N GLY A 27 0.86 11.40 4.87
CA GLY A 27 1.56 12.70 4.84
C GLY A 27 2.88 12.73 5.63
N ASP A 28 3.14 11.79 6.52
CA ASP A 28 4.39 11.74 7.28
C ASP A 28 5.48 11.00 6.52
N HIS A 29 6.59 11.69 6.27
CA HIS A 29 7.75 11.15 5.56
C HIS A 29 8.41 9.97 6.30
N THR A 30 8.29 9.89 7.63
CA THR A 30 8.79 8.76 8.42
C THR A 30 7.97 7.52 8.12
N ASN A 31 6.65 7.65 8.10
CA ASN A 31 5.74 6.55 7.80
C ASN A 31 5.90 6.06 6.36
N VAL A 32 6.01 6.98 5.40
CA VAL A 32 6.31 6.61 4.01
C VAL A 32 7.64 5.84 3.91
N GLY A 33 8.70 6.34 4.53
CA GLY A 33 10.00 5.66 4.52
C GLY A 33 9.95 4.28 5.18
N ALA A 34 9.27 4.15 6.33
CA ALA A 34 9.11 2.88 7.03
C ALA A 34 8.25 1.88 6.23
N ALA A 35 7.19 2.34 5.56
CA ALA A 35 6.37 1.52 4.68
C ALA A 35 7.17 0.99 3.47
N PHE A 36 7.99 1.82 2.83
CA PHE A 36 8.90 1.37 1.77
C PHE A 36 9.90 0.34 2.25
N ARG A 37 10.43 0.50 3.49
CA ARG A 37 11.32 -0.48 4.08
C ARG A 37 10.61 -1.81 4.35
N ALA A 38 9.38 -1.77 4.85
CA ALA A 38 8.54 -2.95 5.01
C ALA A 38 8.24 -3.62 3.66
N ALA A 39 7.86 -2.84 2.65
CA ALA A 39 7.60 -3.33 1.30
C ALA A 39 8.80 -4.08 0.72
N ALA A 40 9.99 -3.49 0.78
CA ALA A 40 11.22 -4.12 0.31
C ALA A 40 11.58 -5.39 1.09
N GLY A 41 11.47 -5.33 2.43
CA GLY A 41 11.87 -6.44 3.30
C GLY A 41 10.90 -7.62 3.30
N LEU A 42 9.63 -7.37 3.00
CA LEU A 42 8.55 -8.36 3.05
C LEU A 42 8.03 -8.77 1.66
N GLY A 43 8.70 -8.35 0.59
CA GLY A 43 8.45 -8.87 -0.74
C GLY A 43 7.23 -8.27 -1.45
N ALA A 44 6.85 -7.03 -1.16
CA ALA A 44 5.97 -6.30 -2.06
C ALA A 44 6.71 -5.98 -3.37
N ASP A 45 6.05 -6.23 -4.49
CA ASP A 45 6.65 -6.03 -5.82
C ASP A 45 6.68 -4.57 -6.23
N ALA A 46 5.76 -3.76 -5.72
CA ALA A 46 5.67 -2.34 -6.03
C ALA A 46 4.95 -1.53 -4.95
N VAL A 47 5.16 -0.20 -4.99
CA VAL A 47 4.44 0.76 -4.15
C VAL A 47 3.78 1.82 -5.03
N LEU A 48 2.50 2.10 -4.79
CA LEU A 48 1.79 3.24 -5.36
C LEU A 48 1.56 4.29 -4.28
N VAL A 49 1.72 5.56 -4.62
CA VAL A 49 1.53 6.68 -3.69
C VAL A 49 0.47 7.62 -4.23
N SER A 50 -0.54 7.93 -3.43
CA SER A 50 -1.59 8.86 -3.84
C SER A 50 -1.08 10.30 -4.00
N PRO A 51 -1.81 11.18 -4.70
CA PRO A 51 -1.39 12.57 -4.92
C PRO A 51 -1.12 13.33 -3.63
N GLY A 52 -1.93 13.10 -2.58
CA GLY A 52 -1.80 13.74 -1.25
C GLY A 52 -0.72 13.15 -0.35
N GLY A 53 -0.05 12.06 -0.77
CA GLY A 53 0.99 11.41 0.01
C GLY A 53 2.32 12.18 0.01
N ALA A 54 3.09 12.03 1.10
CA ALA A 54 4.43 12.60 1.21
C ALA A 54 5.37 12.03 0.13
N ASP A 55 6.39 12.80 -0.20
CA ASP A 55 7.35 12.41 -1.24
C ASP A 55 8.30 11.30 -0.72
N PRO A 56 8.31 10.11 -1.37
CA PRO A 56 9.25 9.05 -1.04
C PRO A 56 10.71 9.44 -1.21
N LEU A 57 11.01 10.40 -2.09
CA LEU A 57 12.38 10.89 -2.34
C LEU A 57 12.79 12.02 -1.41
N TYR A 58 11.89 12.47 -0.53
CA TYR A 58 12.27 13.45 0.48
C TYR A 58 13.35 12.88 1.41
N ARG A 59 14.31 13.69 1.79
CA ARG A 59 15.49 13.28 2.59
C ARG A 59 15.15 12.39 3.79
N ARG A 60 14.04 12.70 4.49
CA ARG A 60 13.62 11.93 5.67
C ARG A 60 13.12 10.54 5.28
N SER A 61 12.29 10.45 4.23
CA SER A 61 11.81 9.16 3.71
C SER A 61 12.96 8.27 3.26
N VAL A 62 13.91 8.83 2.51
CA VAL A 62 15.11 8.10 2.05
C VAL A 62 15.92 7.56 3.22
N ARG A 63 16.13 8.37 4.26
CA ARG A 63 16.90 7.94 5.46
C ARG A 63 16.18 6.86 6.25
N VAL A 64 14.88 7.01 6.49
CA VAL A 64 14.09 6.04 7.27
C VAL A 64 13.95 4.72 6.51
N SER A 65 13.76 4.78 5.20
CA SER A 65 13.71 3.59 4.36
C SER A 65 15.04 2.86 4.22
N MET A 66 16.15 3.42 4.71
CA MET A 66 17.50 2.91 4.47
C MET A 66 17.83 2.77 2.97
N GLY A 67 17.23 3.64 2.15
CA GLY A 67 17.44 3.65 0.69
C GLY A 67 16.57 2.68 -0.10
N THR A 68 15.66 1.94 0.54
CA THR A 68 14.78 0.99 -0.16
C THR A 68 13.81 1.65 -1.13
N VAL A 69 13.55 2.95 -1.01
CA VAL A 69 12.81 3.75 -2.00
C VAL A 69 13.44 3.71 -3.40
N PHE A 70 14.72 3.34 -3.52
CA PHE A 70 15.42 3.17 -4.80
C PHE A 70 15.42 1.71 -5.28
N GLN A 71 15.00 0.78 -4.45
CA GLN A 71 15.02 -0.67 -4.73
C GLN A 71 13.65 -1.16 -5.19
N VAL A 72 12.58 -0.73 -4.51
CA VAL A 72 11.21 -1.13 -4.86
C VAL A 72 10.69 -0.23 -5.98
N PRO A 73 10.17 -0.80 -7.07
CA PRO A 73 9.47 -0.03 -8.09
C PRO A 73 8.31 0.74 -7.47
N TRP A 74 8.18 2.02 -7.82
CA TRP A 74 7.06 2.82 -7.33
C TRP A 74 6.69 3.93 -8.31
N THR A 75 5.44 4.39 -8.19
CA THR A 75 4.97 5.59 -8.90
C THR A 75 3.88 6.31 -8.11
N ARG A 76 3.51 7.52 -8.57
CA ARG A 76 2.34 8.23 -8.07
C ARG A 76 1.13 7.91 -8.93
N ILE A 77 0.01 7.66 -8.30
CA ILE A 77 -1.28 7.68 -8.98
C ILE A 77 -1.70 9.14 -9.20
N THR A 78 -2.29 9.41 -10.33
CA THR A 78 -2.78 10.76 -10.66
C THR A 78 -4.18 10.99 -10.11
N ASP A 79 -5.02 9.99 -10.24
CA ASP A 79 -6.38 9.93 -9.72
C ASP A 79 -6.78 8.46 -9.46
N TRP A 80 -7.76 8.28 -8.57
CA TRP A 80 -8.22 6.96 -8.16
C TRP A 80 -8.91 6.19 -9.28
N GLU A 81 -9.74 6.84 -10.08
CA GLU A 81 -10.52 6.17 -11.15
C GLU A 81 -9.59 5.50 -12.16
N SER A 82 -8.58 6.23 -12.63
CA SER A 82 -7.57 5.69 -13.55
C SER A 82 -6.75 4.57 -12.90
N ALA A 83 -6.35 4.73 -11.65
CA ALA A 83 -5.56 3.72 -10.94
C ALA A 83 -6.36 2.43 -10.71
N VAL A 84 -7.62 2.53 -10.32
CA VAL A 84 -8.54 1.39 -10.17
C VAL A 84 -8.75 0.67 -11.50
N ALA A 85 -8.97 1.42 -12.59
CA ALA A 85 -9.12 0.84 -13.91
C ALA A 85 -7.86 0.04 -14.33
N ASP A 86 -6.67 0.58 -14.07
CA ASP A 86 -5.40 -0.09 -14.36
C ASP A 86 -5.19 -1.33 -13.47
N LEU A 87 -5.53 -1.26 -12.18
CA LEU A 87 -5.46 -2.38 -11.24
C LEU A 87 -6.41 -3.51 -11.65
N HIS A 88 -7.66 -3.21 -11.93
CA HIS A 88 -8.63 -4.22 -12.38
C HIS A 88 -8.26 -4.81 -13.76
N ALA A 89 -7.78 -3.99 -14.70
CA ALA A 89 -7.28 -4.48 -15.99
C ALA A 89 -6.11 -5.46 -15.81
N ALA A 90 -5.27 -5.24 -14.78
CA ALA A 90 -4.19 -6.13 -14.40
C ALA A 90 -4.63 -7.25 -13.43
N ARG A 91 -5.92 -7.41 -13.15
CA ARG A 91 -6.54 -8.44 -12.30
C ARG A 91 -6.10 -8.39 -10.84
N PHE A 92 -5.85 -7.21 -10.31
CA PHE A 92 -5.66 -7.04 -8.87
C PHE A 92 -7.00 -6.98 -8.14
N ASP A 93 -7.07 -7.64 -6.99
CA ASP A 93 -8.06 -7.37 -5.96
C ASP A 93 -7.57 -6.20 -5.11
N ILE A 94 -8.41 -5.20 -4.94
CA ILE A 94 -8.09 -4.00 -4.17
C ILE A 94 -8.59 -4.21 -2.74
N ALA A 95 -7.67 -4.51 -1.83
CA ALA A 95 -7.94 -4.77 -0.43
C ALA A 95 -7.68 -3.52 0.41
N ALA A 96 -8.74 -2.88 0.91
CA ALA A 96 -8.63 -1.68 1.75
C ALA A 96 -8.46 -2.07 3.22
N LEU A 97 -7.34 -1.70 3.85
CA LEU A 97 -7.13 -1.94 5.27
C LEU A 97 -7.82 -0.85 6.10
N ALA A 98 -8.96 -1.17 6.69
CA ALA A 98 -9.77 -0.23 7.46
C ALA A 98 -10.56 -0.93 8.56
N LEU A 99 -11.03 -0.14 9.52
CA LEU A 99 -12.01 -0.59 10.51
C LEU A 99 -13.41 -0.48 9.89
N SER A 100 -14.11 -1.59 9.82
CA SER A 100 -15.52 -1.65 9.41
C SER A 100 -16.17 -2.88 10.04
N ASP A 101 -17.46 -2.77 10.36
CA ASP A 101 -18.22 -3.88 10.92
C ASP A 101 -18.36 -5.06 9.93
N ASP A 102 -18.32 -4.76 8.64
CA ASP A 102 -18.41 -5.74 7.55
C ASP A 102 -17.03 -6.17 7.02
N ALA A 103 -15.93 -5.75 7.66
CA ALA A 103 -14.59 -6.08 7.20
C ALA A 103 -14.26 -7.56 7.41
N VAL A 104 -13.58 -8.14 6.43
CA VAL A 104 -13.00 -9.48 6.56
C VAL A 104 -11.72 -9.40 7.38
N THR A 105 -11.49 -10.34 8.29
CA THR A 105 -10.22 -10.36 9.04
C THR A 105 -9.05 -10.68 8.11
N LEU A 106 -7.87 -10.15 8.39
CA LEU A 106 -6.67 -10.37 7.58
C LEU A 106 -6.38 -11.87 7.40
N ASP A 107 -6.54 -12.68 8.44
CA ASP A 107 -6.32 -14.14 8.39
C ASP A 107 -7.29 -14.81 7.41
N ALA A 108 -8.57 -14.44 7.45
CA ALA A 108 -9.59 -14.99 6.55
C ALA A 108 -9.36 -14.53 5.09
N TYR A 109 -8.91 -13.28 4.92
CA TYR A 109 -8.55 -12.76 3.60
C TYR A 109 -7.34 -13.51 3.02
N VAL A 110 -6.27 -13.70 3.80
CA VAL A 110 -5.07 -14.43 3.38
C VAL A 110 -5.39 -15.87 2.99
N ALA A 111 -6.25 -16.56 3.76
CA ALA A 111 -6.65 -17.93 3.47
C ALA A 111 -7.35 -18.10 2.11
N ASN A 112 -7.98 -17.04 1.58
CA ASN A 112 -8.73 -17.05 0.34
C ASN A 112 -8.26 -15.99 -0.66
N ARG A 113 -7.05 -15.46 -0.47
CA ARG A 113 -6.57 -14.32 -1.24
C ARG A 113 -6.52 -14.61 -2.74
N PRO A 114 -6.84 -13.63 -3.58
CA PRO A 114 -6.56 -13.66 -5.01
C PRO A 114 -5.05 -13.75 -5.31
N GLU A 115 -4.72 -14.16 -6.52
CA GLU A 115 -3.33 -14.26 -6.97
C GLU A 115 -2.60 -12.91 -6.96
N ARG A 116 -3.32 -11.83 -7.31
CA ARG A 116 -2.78 -10.46 -7.37
C ARG A 116 -3.55 -9.56 -6.41
N VAL A 117 -2.84 -8.96 -5.46
CA VAL A 117 -3.41 -8.13 -4.41
C VAL A 117 -2.78 -6.74 -4.39
N ALA A 118 -3.62 -5.70 -4.37
CA ALA A 118 -3.24 -4.33 -4.07
C ALA A 118 -3.80 -3.95 -2.70
N ILE A 119 -2.94 -3.91 -1.67
CA ILE A 119 -3.37 -3.52 -0.33
C ILE A 119 -3.27 -2.02 -0.13
N VAL A 120 -4.37 -1.39 0.28
CA VAL A 120 -4.47 0.06 0.45
C VAL A 120 -4.40 0.42 1.92
N MET A 121 -3.48 1.32 2.25
CA MET A 121 -3.24 1.83 3.60
C MET A 121 -3.52 3.31 3.66
N GLY A 122 -4.37 3.74 4.60
CA GLY A 122 -4.72 5.14 4.80
C GLY A 122 -3.78 5.90 5.73
N SER A 123 -4.02 7.20 5.85
CA SER A 123 -3.30 8.07 6.77
C SER A 123 -3.61 7.75 8.24
N GLU A 124 -2.71 8.17 9.14
CA GLU A 124 -2.99 8.14 10.58
C GLU A 124 -4.04 9.19 10.95
N GLY A 125 -5.04 8.80 11.69
CA GLY A 125 -6.14 9.66 12.16
C GLY A 125 -7.36 9.59 11.24
N ASP A 126 -7.26 10.01 9.99
CA ASP A 126 -8.40 10.03 9.06
C ASP A 126 -8.67 8.66 8.40
N GLY A 127 -7.68 7.77 8.41
CA GLY A 127 -7.77 6.48 7.72
C GLY A 127 -7.82 6.61 6.20
N LEU A 128 -8.57 5.73 5.56
CA LEU A 128 -8.81 5.76 4.11
C LEU A 128 -9.91 6.75 3.75
N SER A 129 -9.74 7.43 2.63
CA SER A 129 -10.78 8.29 2.08
C SER A 129 -12.02 7.49 1.66
N ARG A 130 -13.17 8.18 1.61
CA ARG A 130 -14.39 7.56 1.09
C ARG A 130 -14.19 7.01 -0.32
N THR A 131 -13.48 7.75 -1.17
CA THR A 131 -13.17 7.34 -2.53
C THR A 131 -12.37 6.03 -2.56
N ALA A 132 -11.35 5.88 -1.72
CA ALA A 132 -10.57 4.64 -1.66
C ALA A 132 -11.42 3.45 -1.18
N LEU A 133 -12.29 3.67 -0.19
CA LEU A 133 -13.20 2.64 0.31
C LEU A 133 -14.26 2.24 -0.72
N ASP A 134 -14.84 3.21 -1.44
CA ASP A 134 -15.87 2.95 -2.45
C ASP A 134 -15.33 2.18 -3.67
N HIS A 135 -14.01 2.23 -3.91
CA HIS A 135 -13.33 1.50 -4.99
C HIS A 135 -12.65 0.20 -4.54
N ALA A 136 -12.67 -0.11 -3.25
CA ALA A 136 -12.12 -1.37 -2.75
C ALA A 136 -13.03 -2.54 -3.07
N ASP A 137 -12.43 -3.65 -3.52
CA ASP A 137 -13.15 -4.91 -3.74
C ASP A 137 -13.42 -5.61 -2.41
N THR A 138 -12.50 -5.46 -1.46
CA THR A 138 -12.59 -6.06 -0.12
C THR A 138 -12.11 -5.08 0.94
N VAL A 139 -12.87 -4.92 2.02
CA VAL A 139 -12.37 -4.23 3.23
C VAL A 139 -11.80 -5.27 4.18
N VAL A 140 -10.56 -5.08 4.60
CA VAL A 140 -9.80 -6.00 5.44
C VAL A 140 -9.45 -5.33 6.75
N THR A 141 -9.56 -6.05 7.86
CA THR A 141 -9.18 -5.55 9.18
C THR A 141 -8.14 -6.44 9.85
N ILE A 142 -7.19 -5.82 10.55
CA ILE A 142 -6.29 -6.52 11.47
C ILE A 142 -7.01 -6.63 12.80
N PRO A 143 -7.32 -7.86 13.30
CA PRO A 143 -7.95 -8.03 14.59
C PRO A 143 -7.08 -7.45 15.71
N MET A 144 -7.63 -6.53 16.47
CA MET A 144 -6.93 -5.85 17.56
C MET A 144 -7.40 -6.34 18.92
N SER A 145 -6.59 -6.20 19.95
CA SER A 145 -6.91 -6.57 21.32
C SER A 145 -6.69 -5.38 22.28
N GLY A 146 -7.22 -5.48 23.49
CA GLY A 146 -6.96 -4.51 24.55
C GLY A 146 -7.57 -3.12 24.34
N GLY A 147 -8.62 -2.98 23.50
CA GLY A 147 -9.26 -1.69 23.24
C GLY A 147 -8.42 -0.74 22.37
N VAL A 148 -7.42 -1.26 21.67
CA VAL A 148 -6.64 -0.51 20.68
C VAL A 148 -7.36 -0.60 19.34
N ASP A 149 -7.63 0.55 18.70
CA ASP A 149 -8.41 0.59 17.48
C ASP A 149 -7.54 0.47 16.21
N SER A 150 -6.27 0.95 16.26
CA SER A 150 -5.41 0.94 15.08
C SER A 150 -3.93 0.82 15.42
N LEU A 151 -3.14 0.41 14.43
CA LEU A 151 -1.68 0.47 14.44
C LEU A 151 -1.19 1.69 13.66
N ASN A 152 0.04 2.11 13.95
CA ASN A 152 0.77 3.01 13.04
C ASN A 152 0.74 2.42 11.62
N VAL A 153 0.56 3.26 10.61
CA VAL A 153 0.37 2.82 9.21
C VAL A 153 1.51 1.95 8.69
N ALA A 154 2.76 2.25 9.04
CA ALA A 154 3.89 1.44 8.61
C ALA A 154 3.94 0.08 9.33
N SER A 155 3.51 0.03 10.59
CA SER A 155 3.37 -1.22 11.34
C SER A 155 2.24 -2.08 10.77
N ALA A 156 1.10 -1.47 10.47
CA ALA A 156 -0.02 -2.15 9.82
C ALA A 156 0.39 -2.69 8.44
N ALA A 157 1.13 -1.91 7.65
CA ALA A 157 1.67 -2.34 6.37
C ALA A 157 2.60 -3.56 6.53
N ALA A 158 3.48 -3.54 7.52
CA ALA A 158 4.38 -4.66 7.78
C ALA A 158 3.62 -5.94 8.16
N VAL A 159 2.61 -5.83 9.02
CA VAL A 159 1.76 -6.98 9.42
C VAL A 159 1.02 -7.54 8.21
N ALA A 160 0.37 -6.69 7.42
CA ALA A 160 -0.39 -7.11 6.26
C ALA A 160 0.50 -7.75 5.17
N LEU A 161 1.64 -7.14 4.86
CA LEU A 161 2.59 -7.67 3.89
C LEU A 161 3.17 -9.00 4.36
N TRP A 162 3.55 -9.13 5.63
CA TRP A 162 4.04 -10.38 6.17
C TRP A 162 3.00 -11.49 6.07
N ALA A 163 1.75 -11.22 6.44
CA ALA A 163 0.67 -12.19 6.33
C ALA A 163 0.41 -12.63 4.88
N LEU A 164 0.48 -11.68 3.93
CA LEU A 164 0.27 -11.95 2.51
C LEU A 164 1.44 -12.68 1.83
N THR A 165 2.64 -12.66 2.38
CA THR A 165 3.84 -13.30 1.81
C THR A 165 4.27 -14.55 2.56
N SER A 166 3.74 -14.79 3.75
CA SER A 166 4.02 -16.01 4.51
C SER A 166 3.45 -17.24 3.80
N PRO A 167 4.18 -18.36 3.80
CA PRO A 167 3.77 -19.61 3.16
C PRO A 167 2.58 -20.27 3.88
#